data_1cf5252f18869dba4b0f49f0a6db50a4
#
_entry.id   1cf5252f18869dba4b0f49f0a6db50a4
#
_cell.length_a   1.000
_cell.length_b   1.000
_cell.length_c   1.000
_cell.angle_alpha   90.00
_cell.angle_beta   90.00
_cell.angle_gamma   90.00
#
_symmetry.space_group_name_H-M   'P 1'
#
loop_
_entity.id
_entity.type
_entity.pdbx_description
1 polymer ?
#
loop_
_entity_poly.entity_id
_entity_poly.type
_entity_poly.pdbx_seq_one_letter_code
_entity_poly.pdbx_strand_id
1 'polypeptide(L)'
;MAGTKLVLVAACALIDPDGRVLIAERPPGKSMAGLWEFPGGKIEAGERPEETVIRELKEELGIDIKEPCLAPFTFASHAYPDFQLLMPLYVCRRWEGIVAPLEGQAIKWVRPRDLSRYPMPPADLPLIPMLRDLL
;
A
#
# COMPACT_ATOMS: atom_id res chain seq x y z
N MET A 1 20.06 13.22 -19.10
CA MET A 1 18.70 12.90 -19.43
C MET A 1 17.74 13.62 -18.52
N ALA A 2 17.17 14.60 -19.06
CA ALA A 2 16.20 15.35 -18.29
C ALA A 2 14.91 14.58 -18.21
N GLY A 3 14.20 14.72 -17.16
CA GLY A 3 12.80 14.51 -17.19
C GLY A 3 12.26 13.22 -16.65
N THR A 4 13.06 12.32 -16.10
CA THR A 4 12.44 11.22 -15.38
C THR A 4 12.04 11.72 -14.01
N LYS A 5 10.73 11.88 -13.84
CA LYS A 5 10.17 12.33 -12.55
C LYS A 5 10.21 11.21 -11.55
N LEU A 6 10.70 11.50 -10.36
CA LEU A 6 10.63 10.55 -9.23
C LEU A 6 9.35 10.79 -8.45
N VAL A 7 8.54 9.75 -8.32
CA VAL A 7 7.30 9.79 -7.54
C VAL A 7 7.49 8.96 -6.28
N LEU A 8 7.29 9.59 -5.13
CA LEU A 8 7.43 8.95 -3.82
C LEU A 8 6.05 8.63 -3.26
N VAL A 9 5.83 7.35 -2.98
CA VAL A 9 4.58 6.85 -2.40
C VAL A 9 4.93 5.99 -1.21
N ALA A 10 4.15 6.07 -0.15
CA ALA A 10 4.32 5.18 0.99
C ALA A 10 3.08 4.30 1.12
N ALA A 11 3.28 3.02 1.35
CA ALA A 11 2.19 2.05 1.45
C ALA A 11 2.37 1.15 2.66
N CYS A 12 1.30 0.46 3.03
CA CYS A 12 1.28 -0.39 4.21
C CYS A 12 0.58 -1.71 3.94
N ALA A 13 1.21 -2.81 4.35
CA ALA A 13 0.58 -4.10 4.42
C ALA A 13 -0.01 -4.25 5.83
N LEU A 14 -1.32 -4.07 5.95
CA LEU A 14 -2.03 -4.38 7.18
C LEU A 14 -2.17 -5.90 7.27
N ILE A 15 -1.79 -6.46 8.40
CA ILE A 15 -1.83 -7.91 8.61
C ILE A 15 -2.74 -8.21 9.79
N ASP A 16 -3.78 -9.02 9.54
CA ASP A 16 -4.72 -9.39 10.59
C ASP A 16 -4.19 -10.57 11.45
N PRO A 17 -4.88 -10.92 12.54
CA PRO A 17 -4.43 -12.01 13.39
C PRO A 17 -4.31 -13.37 12.70
N ASP A 18 -5.00 -13.56 11.57
CA ASP A 18 -4.93 -14.81 10.80
C ASP A 18 -3.83 -14.78 9.75
N GLY A 19 -3.04 -13.70 9.67
CA GLY A 19 -1.97 -13.57 8.69
C GLY A 19 -2.43 -13.16 7.31
N ARG A 20 -3.65 -12.64 7.17
CA ARG A 20 -4.15 -12.12 5.91
C ARG A 20 -3.75 -10.66 5.74
N VAL A 21 -3.53 -10.27 4.49
CA VAL A 21 -3.08 -8.92 4.13
C VAL A 21 -4.23 -8.19 3.46
N LEU A 22 -4.42 -6.92 3.83
CA LEU A 22 -5.45 -6.08 3.20
C LEU A 22 -4.97 -5.54 1.86
N ILE A 23 -5.79 -5.70 0.84
CA ILE A 23 -5.60 -5.04 -0.44
C ILE A 23 -6.86 -4.28 -0.82
N ALA A 24 -6.69 -3.24 -1.65
CA ALA A 24 -7.77 -2.38 -2.08
C ALA A 24 -7.74 -2.25 -3.60
N GLU A 25 -8.92 -2.29 -4.22
CA GLU A 25 -9.05 -2.12 -5.66
C GLU A 25 -9.19 -0.64 -6.00
N ARG A 26 -8.43 -0.16 -6.96
CA ARG A 26 -8.56 1.22 -7.43
C ARG A 26 -9.90 1.40 -8.10
N PRO A 27 -10.68 2.42 -7.70
CA PRO A 27 -12.04 2.59 -8.20
C PRO A 27 -12.05 3.02 -9.67
N PRO A 28 -13.19 2.85 -10.36
CA PRO A 28 -13.36 3.34 -11.73
C PRO A 28 -13.09 4.85 -11.81
N GLY A 29 -12.56 5.30 -12.93
CA GLY A 29 -12.26 6.71 -13.16
C GLY A 29 -10.88 7.15 -12.69
N LYS A 30 -10.16 6.33 -11.98
CA LYS A 30 -8.78 6.60 -11.57
C LYS A 30 -7.81 5.85 -12.46
N SER A 31 -6.56 6.31 -12.50
CA SER A 31 -5.51 5.60 -13.22
C SER A 31 -5.36 4.20 -12.63
N MET A 32 -5.07 3.23 -13.49
CA MET A 32 -4.94 1.82 -13.10
C MET A 32 -6.18 1.26 -12.41
N ALA A 33 -7.38 1.72 -12.82
CA ALA A 33 -8.64 1.23 -12.28
C ALA A 33 -8.75 -0.29 -12.45
N GLY A 34 -9.29 -0.95 -11.42
CA GLY A 34 -9.44 -2.41 -11.42
C GLY A 34 -8.21 -3.16 -10.92
N LEU A 35 -7.07 -2.49 -10.74
CA LEU A 35 -5.90 -3.11 -10.13
C LEU A 35 -5.98 -3.00 -8.62
N TRP A 36 -5.50 -4.05 -7.96
CA TRP A 36 -5.45 -4.11 -6.49
C TRP A 36 -4.10 -3.65 -6.00
N GLU A 37 -4.08 -2.98 -4.85
CA GLU A 37 -2.85 -2.44 -4.30
C GLU A 37 -2.89 -2.44 -2.77
N PHE A 38 -1.72 -2.24 -2.16
CA PHE A 38 -1.64 -2.02 -0.73
C PHE A 38 -2.06 -0.57 -0.46
N PRO A 39 -2.82 -0.30 0.61
CA PRO A 39 -3.25 1.06 0.90
C PRO A 39 -2.07 1.99 1.18
N GLY A 40 -2.21 3.24 0.79
CA GLY A 40 -1.17 4.25 0.92
C GLY A 40 -1.41 5.40 -0.03
N GLY A 41 -0.39 6.22 -0.24
CA GLY A 41 -0.50 7.34 -1.14
C GLY A 41 0.78 8.13 -1.27
N LYS A 42 0.71 9.23 -2.02
CA LYS A 42 1.87 10.08 -2.29
C LYS A 42 2.36 10.75 -1.01
N ILE A 43 3.68 10.76 -0.85
CA ILE A 43 4.32 11.48 0.24
C ILE A 43 4.27 12.97 -0.09
N GLU A 44 3.64 13.75 0.78
CA GLU A 44 3.51 15.18 0.57
C GLU A 44 4.75 15.93 1.06
N ALA A 45 4.92 17.15 0.57
CA ALA A 45 6.07 17.99 0.96
C ALA A 45 6.11 18.14 2.49
N GLY A 46 7.29 17.91 3.06
CA GLY A 46 7.50 18.01 4.51
C GLY A 46 7.02 16.81 5.30
N GLU A 47 6.45 15.82 4.65
CA GLU A 47 5.91 14.63 5.29
C GLU A 47 6.94 13.51 5.29
N ARG A 48 7.08 12.81 6.43
CA ARG A 48 7.86 11.57 6.45
C ARG A 48 6.99 10.42 5.94
N PRO A 49 7.58 9.35 5.39
CA PRO A 49 6.79 8.21 4.88
C PRO A 49 5.80 7.65 5.91
N GLU A 50 6.21 7.57 7.18
CA GLU A 50 5.34 7.08 8.26
C GLU A 50 4.11 7.97 8.44
N GLU A 51 4.32 9.28 8.33
CA GLU A 51 3.21 10.23 8.45
C GLU A 51 2.24 10.09 7.29
N THR A 52 2.77 9.82 6.08
CA THR A 52 1.94 9.55 4.91
C THR A 52 1.06 8.33 5.13
N VAL A 53 1.64 7.24 5.61
CA VAL A 53 0.87 6.01 5.87
C VAL A 53 -0.25 6.28 6.88
N ILE A 54 0.09 6.93 7.98
CA ILE A 54 -0.89 7.24 9.04
C ILE A 54 -2.04 8.07 8.48
N ARG A 55 -1.72 9.13 7.73
CA ARG A 55 -2.73 10.02 7.14
C ARG A 55 -3.58 9.29 6.11
N GLU A 56 -2.94 8.59 5.17
CA GLU A 56 -3.66 7.93 4.08
C GLU A 56 -4.59 6.82 4.59
N LEU A 57 -4.13 6.03 5.55
CA LEU A 57 -4.97 4.94 6.06
C LEU A 57 -6.11 5.46 6.93
N LYS A 58 -5.95 6.61 7.55
CA LYS A 58 -7.06 7.29 8.22
C LYS A 58 -8.11 7.73 7.20
N GLU A 59 -7.68 8.33 6.10
CA GLU A 59 -8.59 8.82 5.06
C GLU A 59 -9.28 7.68 4.32
N GLU A 60 -8.51 6.66 3.93
CA GLU A 60 -9.03 5.58 3.08
C GLU A 60 -9.82 4.53 3.85
N LEU A 61 -9.41 4.23 5.08
CA LEU A 61 -9.92 3.08 5.84
C LEU A 61 -10.50 3.44 7.20
N GLY A 62 -10.34 4.66 7.66
CA GLY A 62 -10.90 5.11 8.93
C GLY A 62 -10.22 4.58 10.17
N ILE A 63 -8.97 4.13 10.06
CA ILE A 63 -8.22 3.58 11.20
C ILE A 63 -7.15 4.54 11.67
N ASP A 64 -6.80 4.42 12.94
CA ASP A 64 -5.73 5.21 13.56
C ASP A 64 -4.54 4.30 13.85
N ILE A 65 -3.39 4.65 13.27
CA ILE A 65 -2.15 3.91 13.45
C ILE A 65 -1.18 4.80 14.20
N LYS A 66 -0.56 4.24 15.25
CA LYS A 66 0.53 4.91 15.95
C LYS A 66 1.84 4.56 15.27
N GLU A 67 2.71 5.54 15.14
CA GLU A 67 3.96 5.36 14.41
C GLU A 67 4.79 4.16 14.87
N PRO A 68 4.95 3.88 16.19
CA PRO A 68 5.69 2.69 16.63
C PRO A 68 5.13 1.36 16.14
N CYS A 69 3.88 1.34 15.67
CA CYS A 69 3.28 0.12 15.12
C CYS A 69 3.63 -0.11 13.65
N LEU A 70 4.30 0.85 13.01
CA LEU A 70 4.75 0.72 11.62
C LEU A 70 6.16 0.14 11.62
N ALA A 71 6.32 -1.05 11.03
CA ALA A 71 7.62 -1.67 10.85
C ALA A 71 8.05 -1.51 9.39
N PRO A 72 9.19 -0.85 9.11
CA PRO A 72 9.71 -0.83 7.75
C PRO A 72 9.99 -2.25 7.27
N PHE A 73 9.51 -2.59 6.10
CA PHE A 73 9.68 -3.95 5.60
C PHE A 73 10.57 -3.99 4.36
N THR A 74 10.15 -3.32 3.30
CA THR A 74 10.88 -3.30 2.05
C THR A 74 10.49 -2.06 1.25
N PHE A 75 10.93 -1.97 0.02
CA PHE A 75 10.45 -0.92 -0.88
C PHE A 75 10.33 -1.48 -2.29
N ALA A 76 9.47 -0.84 -3.09
CA ALA A 76 9.36 -1.11 -4.51
C ALA A 76 10.04 0.02 -5.28
N SER A 77 10.73 -0.33 -6.35
CA SER A 77 11.33 0.62 -7.26
C SER A 77 11.00 0.17 -8.68
N HIS A 78 10.27 1.00 -9.42
CA HIS A 78 9.82 0.61 -10.75
C HIS A 78 9.83 1.79 -11.69
N ALA A 79 10.37 1.60 -12.89
CA ALA A 79 10.38 2.61 -13.94
C ALA A 79 9.14 2.43 -14.82
N TYR A 80 8.19 3.35 -14.69
CA TYR A 80 7.07 3.46 -15.62
C TYR A 80 7.48 4.36 -16.79
N PRO A 81 6.75 4.35 -17.91
CA PRO A 81 7.13 5.19 -19.05
C PRO A 81 7.30 6.67 -18.73
N ASP A 82 6.45 7.21 -17.85
CA ASP A 82 6.41 8.65 -17.57
C ASP A 82 7.07 9.03 -16.26
N PHE A 83 7.42 8.07 -15.40
CA PHE A 83 7.99 8.38 -14.09
C PHE A 83 8.65 7.15 -13.49
N GLN A 84 9.47 7.38 -12.46
CA GLN A 84 9.99 6.31 -11.62
C GLN A 84 9.28 6.34 -10.28
N LEU A 85 8.80 5.18 -9.85
CA LEU A 85 8.16 5.03 -8.55
C LEU A 85 9.15 4.50 -7.54
N LEU A 86 9.21 5.14 -6.38
CA LEU A 86 9.89 4.60 -5.20
C LEU A 86 8.86 4.55 -4.08
N MET A 87 8.60 3.35 -3.58
CA MET A 87 7.52 3.12 -2.63
C MET A 87 8.00 2.27 -1.46
N PRO A 88 8.31 2.89 -0.30
CA PRO A 88 8.52 2.11 0.91
C PRO A 88 7.22 1.41 1.31
N LEU A 89 7.35 0.15 1.73
CA LEU A 89 6.24 -0.64 2.23
C LEU A 89 6.48 -0.96 3.69
N TYR A 90 5.51 -0.58 4.52
CA TYR A 90 5.51 -0.87 5.94
C TYR A 90 4.58 -2.03 6.23
N VAL A 91 4.82 -2.70 7.34
CA VAL A 91 3.93 -3.74 7.87
C VAL A 91 3.33 -3.21 9.16
N CYS A 92 2.03 -3.42 9.36
CA CYS A 92 1.33 -3.00 10.56
C CYS A 92 0.35 -4.08 11.00
N ARG A 93 0.46 -4.48 12.26
CA ARG A 93 -0.41 -5.51 12.84
C ARG A 93 -1.33 -4.97 13.94
N ARG A 94 -1.20 -3.68 14.27
CA ARG A 94 -1.98 -3.04 15.34
C ARG A 94 -2.47 -1.68 14.90
N TRP A 95 -3.76 -1.46 15.07
CA TRP A 95 -4.39 -0.17 14.79
C TRP A 95 -5.64 -0.05 15.65
N GLU A 96 -6.18 1.16 15.75
CA GLU A 96 -7.44 1.42 16.42
C GLU A 96 -8.51 1.69 15.36
N GLY A 97 -9.72 1.19 15.62
CA GLY A 97 -10.84 1.35 14.71
C GLY A 97 -11.07 0.12 13.84
N ILE A 98 -12.16 0.18 13.09
CA ILE A 98 -12.57 -0.91 12.20
C ILE A 98 -12.26 -0.49 10.78
N VAL A 99 -11.54 -1.34 10.06
CA VAL A 99 -11.20 -1.09 8.66
C VAL A 99 -12.48 -1.04 7.83
N ALA A 100 -12.69 0.06 7.11
CA ALA A 100 -13.85 0.27 6.27
C ALA A 100 -13.44 1.00 4.98
N PRO A 101 -14.08 0.69 3.83
CA PRO A 101 -13.75 1.34 2.56
C PRO A 101 -14.41 2.72 2.48
N LEU A 102 -13.75 3.74 2.98
CA LEU A 102 -14.32 5.09 3.09
C LEU A 102 -14.35 5.85 1.77
N GLU A 103 -13.67 5.36 0.73
CA GLU A 103 -13.58 6.05 -0.56
C GLU A 103 -14.28 5.30 -1.68
N GLY A 104 -15.17 4.38 -1.34
CA GLY A 104 -15.92 3.61 -2.33
C GLY A 104 -15.11 2.51 -3.03
N GLN A 105 -13.88 2.28 -2.59
CA GLN A 105 -13.04 1.21 -3.10
C GLN A 105 -13.48 -0.15 -2.55
N ALA A 106 -13.24 -1.22 -3.31
CA ALA A 106 -13.39 -2.57 -2.76
C ALA A 106 -12.16 -2.89 -1.92
N ILE A 107 -12.35 -3.62 -0.82
CA ILE A 107 -11.24 -4.08 0.02
C ILE A 107 -11.39 -5.58 0.26
N LYS A 108 -10.25 -6.26 0.43
CA LYS A 108 -10.23 -7.69 0.74
C LYS A 108 -9.06 -8.03 1.65
N TRP A 109 -9.31 -8.95 2.57
CA TRP A 109 -8.27 -9.61 3.35
C TRP A 109 -7.88 -10.88 2.64
N VAL A 110 -6.61 -10.99 2.23
CA VAL A 110 -6.14 -12.06 1.36
C VAL A 110 -4.94 -12.77 1.98
N ARG A 111 -4.93 -14.08 1.93
CA ARG A 111 -3.75 -14.83 2.36
C ARG A 111 -2.59 -14.55 1.42
N PRO A 112 -1.35 -14.44 1.91
CA PRO A 112 -0.21 -14.13 1.06
C PRO A 112 -0.08 -15.04 -0.16
N ARG A 113 -0.37 -16.33 0.00
CA ARG A 113 -0.31 -17.30 -1.09
C ARG A 113 -1.31 -17.02 -2.21
N ASP A 114 -2.37 -16.26 -1.92
CA ASP A 114 -3.42 -15.95 -2.89
C ASP A 114 -3.30 -14.55 -3.50
N LEU A 115 -2.31 -13.76 -3.07
CA LEU A 115 -2.12 -12.40 -3.57
C LEU A 115 -1.89 -12.38 -5.10
N SER A 116 -1.22 -13.40 -5.64
CA SER A 116 -0.95 -13.47 -7.08
C SER A 116 -2.20 -13.68 -7.93
N ARG A 117 -3.35 -13.98 -7.30
CA ARG A 117 -4.63 -14.11 -8.02
C ARG A 117 -5.28 -12.78 -8.33
N TYR A 118 -4.75 -11.69 -7.78
CA TYR A 118 -5.31 -10.35 -7.95
C TYR A 118 -4.40 -9.53 -8.86
N PRO A 119 -4.94 -8.85 -9.88
CA PRO A 119 -4.11 -8.02 -10.73
C PRO A 119 -3.60 -6.81 -9.95
N MET A 120 -2.31 -6.57 -10.02
CA MET A 120 -1.65 -5.48 -9.30
C MET A 120 -0.80 -4.65 -10.25
N PRO A 121 -0.53 -3.37 -9.92
CA PRO A 121 0.44 -2.57 -10.68
C PRO A 121 1.80 -3.28 -10.72
N PRO A 122 2.57 -3.11 -11.80
CA PRO A 122 3.88 -3.76 -11.92
C PRO A 122 4.80 -3.53 -10.72
N ALA A 123 4.76 -2.35 -10.11
CA ALA A 123 5.61 -2.03 -8.96
C ALA A 123 5.31 -2.91 -7.75
N ASP A 124 4.06 -3.36 -7.61
CA ASP A 124 3.63 -4.13 -6.44
C ASP A 124 3.95 -5.63 -6.57
N LEU A 125 4.10 -6.12 -7.80
CA LEU A 125 4.28 -7.56 -8.02
C LEU A 125 5.49 -8.15 -7.29
N PRO A 126 6.67 -7.51 -7.25
CA PRO A 126 7.81 -8.06 -6.51
C PRO A 126 7.61 -8.13 -4.99
N LEU A 127 6.62 -7.41 -4.46
CA LEU A 127 6.35 -7.41 -3.01
C LEU A 127 5.64 -8.68 -2.57
N ILE A 128 4.95 -9.36 -3.49
CA ILE A 128 4.18 -10.54 -3.17
C ILE A 128 5.04 -11.67 -2.61
N PRO A 129 6.12 -12.11 -3.28
CA PRO A 129 6.96 -13.15 -2.70
C PRO A 129 7.60 -12.75 -1.39
N MET A 130 7.92 -11.47 -1.20
CA MET A 130 8.48 -10.99 0.07
C MET A 130 7.47 -11.13 1.21
N LEU A 131 6.20 -10.81 0.97
CA LEU A 131 5.15 -10.97 1.97
C LEU A 131 4.87 -12.45 2.25
N ARG A 132 4.93 -13.30 1.22
CA ARG A 132 4.77 -14.75 1.41
C ARG A 132 5.86 -15.32 2.31
N ASP A 133 7.10 -14.83 2.15
CA ASP A 133 8.22 -15.28 2.96
C ASP A 133 8.12 -14.77 4.40
N LEU A 134 7.56 -13.57 4.60
CA LEU A 134 7.38 -12.99 5.92
C LEU A 134 6.31 -13.73 6.72
N LEU A 135 5.27 -14.16 6.06
CA LEU A 135 4.08 -14.73 6.67
C LEU A 135 3.97 -16.22 6.35
#